data_be84d81707fd37d4513c561eefdd3724
#
_entry.id   be84d81707fd37d4513c561eefdd3724
#
_cell.length_a   1.000
_cell.length_b   1.000
_cell.length_c   1.000
_cell.angle_alpha   90.00
_cell.angle_beta   90.00
_cell.angle_gamma   90.00
#
_symmetry.space_group_name_H-M   'P 1'
#
loop_
_entity.id
_entity.type
_entity.pdbx_description
1 polymer ?
#
loop_
_entity_poly.entity_id
_entity_poly.type
_entity_poly.pdbx_seq_one_letter_code
_entity_poly.pdbx_strand_id
1 'polypeptide(L)'
;MTNKSYLPKVIGFLILALLATSGNAAKSNGKKLQVFILAGQSNMVGHANSHTIATLYDSDDAGDKRLTQLVFKKGSDLSKKALSEQLTEGRNIDELTGGISNEKIKKMSDGPEKTALEAKVKKHKEAYEAYRKQVVSACVVSDQVYISSVADGNKRSGPLSVGYGGNQDKIGPEFGFGLSMAQKLDAPILIIKTSWGGKSINYNFRPPSAGPYELNDKEKAGDKAAEIKKNTSLNWRMMNEAVHAVLKDLKKYHPAYDPKVGHEMAGFVWFQGFNDQFSDAFRDNYRDNMVHFIKDIRKEYKTPKMPFVIGVLGTNMTKEGVDKNAVSVGQREAAKAPEFKGNVVSVESYKVYDLKARKVYDSGWAKNFSQWRLVGSVRPYHYLGSGKFFVRLGDAFANAMIDLIKKQ
;
A
#
# COMPACT_ATOMS: atom_id res chain seq x y z
N MET A 1 53.66 -47.83 -11.88
CA MET A 1 54.18 -46.78 -11.01
C MET A 1 53.96 -45.46 -11.73
N THR A 2 52.84 -44.76 -11.46
CA THR A 2 52.51 -43.47 -12.05
C THR A 2 52.10 -42.53 -10.94
N ASN A 3 53.02 -41.57 -10.63
CA ASN A 3 52.82 -40.50 -9.67
C ASN A 3 51.79 -39.52 -10.22
N LYS A 4 50.66 -39.32 -9.51
CA LYS A 4 49.75 -38.20 -9.68
C LYS A 4 50.09 -37.12 -8.63
N SER A 5 50.60 -36.02 -9.11
CA SER A 5 50.80 -34.77 -8.34
C SER A 5 49.45 -34.08 -8.10
N TYR A 6 49.12 -33.84 -6.83
CA TYR A 6 47.98 -32.99 -6.45
C TYR A 6 48.47 -31.52 -6.33
N LEU A 7 47.86 -30.65 -7.13
CA LEU A 7 47.92 -29.21 -6.93
C LEU A 7 46.80 -28.77 -5.93
N PRO A 8 47.09 -27.93 -4.94
CA PRO A 8 46.03 -27.39 -4.08
C PRO A 8 45.27 -26.26 -4.78
N LYS A 9 43.93 -26.35 -4.75
CA LYS A 9 43.02 -25.27 -5.16
C LYS A 9 43.11 -24.16 -4.12
N VAL A 10 43.61 -23.01 -4.54
CA VAL A 10 43.55 -21.76 -3.77
C VAL A 10 42.11 -21.27 -3.86
N ILE A 11 41.38 -21.33 -2.76
CA ILE A 11 40.06 -20.73 -2.59
C ILE A 11 40.29 -19.24 -2.25
N GLY A 12 40.12 -18.40 -3.25
CA GLY A 12 40.13 -16.94 -3.05
C GLY A 12 38.88 -16.52 -2.28
N PHE A 13 39.05 -16.13 -1.03
CA PHE A 13 38.02 -15.42 -0.25
C PHE A 13 37.86 -14.01 -0.85
N LEU A 14 36.75 -13.80 -1.56
CA LEU A 14 36.33 -12.45 -1.93
C LEU A 14 35.77 -11.78 -0.66
N ILE A 15 36.56 -10.93 -0.04
CA ILE A 15 36.09 -10.04 1.04
C ILE A 15 35.25 -8.96 0.35
N LEU A 16 33.93 -9.11 0.44
CA LEU A 16 32.97 -8.08 0.06
C LEU A 16 33.07 -6.98 1.13
N ALA A 17 33.81 -5.92 0.83
CA ALA A 17 33.82 -4.72 1.65
C ALA A 17 32.43 -4.09 1.60
N LEU A 18 31.64 -4.29 2.63
CA LEU A 18 30.46 -3.46 2.91
C LEU A 18 30.94 -2.03 3.16
N LEU A 19 30.84 -1.18 2.15
CA LEU A 19 30.86 0.27 2.34
C LEU A 19 29.62 0.62 3.18
N ALA A 20 29.78 0.66 4.49
CA ALA A 20 28.84 1.29 5.40
C ALA A 20 28.82 2.79 5.04
N THR A 21 27.89 3.19 4.19
CA THR A 21 27.49 4.59 4.11
C THR A 21 26.97 4.95 5.49
N SER A 22 27.73 5.76 6.21
CA SER A 22 27.31 6.39 7.46
C SER A 22 26.17 7.38 7.12
N GLY A 23 24.98 6.85 6.86
CA GLY A 23 23.76 7.63 6.94
C GLY A 23 23.67 8.13 8.38
N ASN A 24 23.48 9.43 8.57
CA ASN A 24 23.16 9.99 9.88
C ASN A 24 21.96 9.21 10.43
N ALA A 25 22.23 8.29 11.34
CA ALA A 25 21.16 7.59 12.05
C ALA A 25 20.33 8.66 12.74
N ALA A 26 19.02 8.68 12.46
CA ALA A 26 18.10 9.60 13.11
C ALA A 26 18.33 9.54 14.60
N LYS A 27 18.88 10.63 15.19
CA LYS A 27 19.13 10.70 16.63
C LYS A 27 17.78 10.79 17.32
N SER A 28 17.60 10.04 18.40
CA SER A 28 16.50 10.27 19.32
C SER A 28 16.57 11.74 19.77
N ASN A 29 15.54 12.51 19.42
CA ASN A 29 15.42 13.90 19.86
C ASN A 29 14.80 14.01 21.29
N GLY A 30 14.85 12.94 22.06
CA GLY A 30 14.25 12.85 23.40
C GLY A 30 12.73 12.66 23.37
N LYS A 31 12.13 12.39 22.18
CA LYS A 31 10.69 12.16 22.02
C LYS A 31 10.39 10.66 21.90
N LYS A 32 9.20 10.28 22.38
CA LYS A 32 8.69 8.91 22.25
C LYS A 32 8.54 8.52 20.79
N LEU A 33 8.87 7.26 20.47
CA LEU A 33 8.57 6.68 19.17
C LEU A 33 7.05 6.61 18.97
N GLN A 34 6.55 7.26 17.93
CA GLN A 34 5.13 7.26 17.56
C GLN A 34 4.82 6.04 16.70
N VAL A 35 4.05 5.10 17.22
CA VAL A 35 3.71 3.85 16.53
C VAL A 35 2.30 3.96 15.96
N PHE A 36 2.18 3.81 14.63
CA PHE A 36 0.91 3.77 13.91
C PHE A 36 0.68 2.40 13.31
N ILE A 37 -0.51 1.83 13.52
CA ILE A 37 -0.92 0.59 12.88
C ILE A 37 -1.78 0.92 11.65
N LEU A 38 -1.42 0.36 10.51
CA LEU A 38 -2.18 0.43 9.27
C LEU A 38 -2.67 -0.98 8.91
N ALA A 39 -3.98 -1.23 8.98
CA ALA A 39 -4.52 -2.57 8.76
C ALA A 39 -5.71 -2.57 7.79
N GLY A 40 -5.93 -3.70 7.13
CA GLY A 40 -7.05 -3.85 6.20
C GLY A 40 -6.85 -4.95 5.15
N GLN A 41 -7.56 -4.79 4.03
CA GLN A 41 -7.51 -5.76 2.93
C GLN A 41 -6.64 -5.26 1.74
N SER A 42 -6.89 -5.77 0.54
CA SER A 42 -6.08 -5.51 -0.67
C SER A 42 -5.80 -4.04 -0.95
N ASN A 43 -6.72 -3.13 -0.64
CA ASN A 43 -6.49 -1.69 -0.80
C ASN A 43 -5.54 -1.12 0.26
N MET A 44 -5.43 -1.73 1.45
CA MET A 44 -4.37 -1.45 2.40
C MET A 44 -3.06 -2.18 2.02
N VAL A 45 -3.13 -3.42 1.47
CA VAL A 45 -1.96 -4.08 0.88
C VAL A 45 -1.25 -3.15 -0.10
N GLY A 46 -2.00 -2.49 -0.95
CA GLY A 46 -1.48 -1.55 -1.95
C GLY A 46 -1.06 -2.25 -3.24
N HIS A 47 -1.80 -1.95 -4.29
CA HIS A 47 -1.60 -2.58 -5.60
C HIS A 47 -1.17 -1.59 -6.69
N ALA A 48 -0.90 -0.33 -6.34
CA ALA A 48 -0.41 0.63 -7.32
C ALA A 48 1.06 0.38 -7.64
N ASN A 49 1.39 0.27 -8.92
CA ASN A 49 2.78 0.29 -9.34
C ASN A 49 3.41 1.65 -8.99
N SER A 50 4.55 1.63 -8.31
CA SER A 50 5.18 2.83 -7.72
C SER A 50 5.44 3.93 -8.74
N HIS A 51 5.81 3.59 -9.98
CA HIS A 51 6.09 4.59 -11.02
C HIS A 51 4.84 5.43 -11.40
N THR A 52 3.61 4.95 -11.14
CA THR A 52 2.39 5.71 -11.43
C THR A 52 2.21 6.93 -10.51
N ILE A 53 3.04 7.08 -9.48
CA ILE A 53 3.12 8.29 -8.65
C ILE A 53 3.53 9.51 -9.50
N ALA A 54 4.31 9.32 -10.57
CA ALA A 54 4.75 10.40 -11.45
C ALA A 54 3.60 11.22 -12.04
N THR A 55 2.38 10.66 -12.09
CA THR A 55 1.18 11.40 -12.53
C THR A 55 0.80 12.58 -11.63
N LEU A 56 1.41 12.72 -10.45
CA LEU A 56 1.30 13.93 -9.63
C LEU A 56 1.87 15.16 -10.34
N TYR A 57 2.92 15.00 -11.15
CA TYR A 57 3.49 16.10 -11.95
C TYR A 57 2.54 16.63 -13.04
N ASP A 58 1.57 15.81 -13.47
CA ASP A 58 0.60 16.16 -14.51
C ASP A 58 -0.64 16.88 -13.95
N SER A 59 -0.62 17.29 -12.69
CA SER A 59 -1.76 17.90 -12.03
C SER A 59 -1.54 19.38 -11.77
N ASP A 60 -2.56 20.19 -12.08
CA ASP A 60 -2.61 21.61 -11.75
C ASP A 60 -3.15 21.86 -10.34
N ASP A 61 -3.68 20.84 -9.68
CA ASP A 61 -4.21 20.90 -8.32
C ASP A 61 -3.11 21.26 -7.30
N ALA A 62 -3.38 22.23 -6.42
CA ALA A 62 -2.40 22.69 -5.44
C ALA A 62 -2.01 21.59 -4.43
N GLY A 63 -2.95 20.70 -4.08
CA GLY A 63 -2.70 19.57 -3.21
C GLY A 63 -1.73 18.58 -3.86
N ASP A 64 -1.92 18.29 -5.15
CA ASP A 64 -1.00 17.42 -5.90
C ASP A 64 0.39 18.02 -6.04
N LYS A 65 0.49 19.33 -6.28
CA LYS A 65 1.79 20.03 -6.34
C LYS A 65 2.52 19.91 -5.00
N ARG A 66 1.82 20.09 -3.88
CA ARG A 66 2.37 19.86 -2.54
C ARG A 66 2.80 18.41 -2.35
N LEU A 67 1.96 17.45 -2.76
CA LEU A 67 2.28 16.02 -2.67
C LEU A 67 3.46 15.63 -3.56
N THR A 68 3.61 16.25 -4.73
CA THR A 68 4.79 16.07 -5.59
C THR A 68 6.07 16.45 -4.85
N GLN A 69 6.08 17.61 -4.16
CA GLN A 69 7.22 18.03 -3.34
C GLN A 69 7.47 17.13 -2.12
N LEU A 70 6.42 16.47 -1.62
CA LEU A 70 6.51 15.56 -0.48
C LEU A 70 7.14 14.21 -0.86
N VAL A 71 6.72 13.63 -1.97
CA VAL A 71 7.06 12.24 -2.33
C VAL A 71 8.30 12.11 -3.20
N PHE A 72 8.75 13.20 -3.86
CA PHE A 72 9.95 13.19 -4.69
C PHE A 72 11.08 14.00 -4.05
N LYS A 73 12.31 13.55 -4.31
CA LYS A 73 13.53 14.24 -3.89
C LYS A 73 13.59 15.63 -4.52
N LYS A 74 14.10 16.61 -3.76
CA LYS A 74 14.31 17.97 -4.26
C LYS A 74 15.19 17.96 -5.52
N GLY A 75 14.78 18.68 -6.54
CA GLY A 75 15.48 18.75 -7.84
C GLY A 75 15.16 17.61 -8.81
N SER A 76 14.30 16.66 -8.44
CA SER A 76 13.78 15.69 -9.41
C SER A 76 12.84 16.39 -10.38
N ASP A 77 13.06 16.18 -11.68
CA ASP A 77 12.13 16.58 -12.73
C ASP A 77 11.59 15.32 -13.42
N LEU A 78 10.34 15.00 -13.11
CA LEU A 78 9.58 13.93 -13.74
C LEU A 78 8.38 14.55 -14.47
N SER A 79 8.51 15.81 -14.88
CA SER A 79 7.49 16.52 -15.64
C SER A 79 7.11 15.74 -16.90
N LYS A 80 5.89 15.99 -17.39
CA LYS A 80 5.38 15.35 -18.61
C LYS A 80 6.32 15.54 -19.80
N LYS A 81 7.06 16.67 -19.86
CA LYS A 81 8.05 16.95 -20.89
C LYS A 81 9.25 16.00 -20.75
N ALA A 82 9.85 15.90 -19.56
CA ALA A 82 10.98 15.00 -19.32
C ALA A 82 10.59 13.53 -19.52
N LEU A 83 9.35 13.16 -19.18
CA LEU A 83 8.81 11.83 -19.41
C LEU A 83 8.49 11.57 -20.89
N SER A 84 7.96 12.57 -21.61
CA SER A 84 7.63 12.40 -23.04
C SER A 84 8.87 12.23 -23.90
N GLU A 85 9.99 12.87 -23.56
CA GLU A 85 11.25 12.69 -24.27
C GLU A 85 11.78 11.26 -24.12
N GLN A 86 11.68 10.65 -22.94
CA GLN A 86 12.03 9.25 -22.74
C GLN A 86 11.01 8.26 -23.31
N LEU A 87 9.72 8.61 -23.31
CA LEU A 87 8.65 7.78 -23.83
C LEU A 87 8.37 8.00 -25.32
N THR A 88 8.96 9.03 -25.94
CA THR A 88 8.82 9.28 -27.39
C THR A 88 9.41 8.13 -28.20
N GLU A 89 10.49 7.51 -27.71
CA GLU A 89 10.99 6.24 -28.26
C GLU A 89 10.15 5.02 -27.85
N GLY A 90 9.31 5.18 -26.85
CA GLY A 90 8.42 4.14 -26.28
C GLY A 90 6.94 4.32 -26.62
N ARG A 91 6.60 5.05 -27.69
CA ARG A 91 5.22 5.15 -28.17
C ARG A 91 4.61 3.79 -28.37
N ASN A 92 3.31 3.75 -28.31
CA ASN A 92 2.47 2.56 -28.35
C ASN A 92 3.17 1.40 -29.10
N ILE A 93 3.41 0.29 -28.43
CA ILE A 93 4.10 -0.86 -29.05
C ILE A 93 3.36 -1.31 -30.31
N ASP A 94 2.04 -1.13 -30.37
CA ASP A 94 1.23 -1.44 -31.54
C ASP A 94 1.55 -0.51 -32.71
N GLU A 95 1.84 0.78 -32.47
CA GLU A 95 2.32 1.70 -33.53
C GLU A 95 3.72 1.31 -34.00
N LEU A 96 4.61 0.92 -33.08
CA LEU A 96 5.97 0.49 -33.41
C LEU A 96 6.00 -0.80 -34.21
N THR A 97 5.02 -1.68 -33.99
CA THR A 97 4.93 -3.03 -34.62
C THR A 97 3.91 -3.09 -35.75
N GLY A 98 3.29 -1.94 -36.14
CA GLY A 98 2.23 -1.92 -37.14
C GLY A 98 0.97 -2.69 -36.74
N GLY A 99 0.65 -2.72 -35.43
CA GLY A 99 -0.51 -3.44 -34.88
C GLY A 99 -0.29 -4.94 -34.67
N ILE A 100 0.94 -5.44 -34.87
CA ILE A 100 1.25 -6.85 -34.64
C ILE A 100 1.50 -7.10 -33.16
N SER A 101 0.68 -7.91 -32.50
CA SER A 101 0.85 -8.23 -31.09
C SER A 101 2.13 -9.02 -30.81
N ASN A 102 2.69 -8.87 -29.61
CA ASN A 102 3.90 -9.59 -29.19
C ASN A 102 3.74 -11.13 -29.26
N GLU A 103 2.51 -11.66 -29.07
CA GLU A 103 2.23 -13.09 -29.23
C GLU A 103 2.29 -13.53 -30.70
N LYS A 104 1.80 -12.70 -31.61
CA LYS A 104 1.89 -12.95 -33.05
C LYS A 104 3.36 -12.90 -33.51
N ILE A 105 4.12 -11.90 -33.05
CA ILE A 105 5.56 -11.78 -33.37
C ILE A 105 6.31 -13.04 -32.96
N LYS A 106 6.08 -13.55 -31.75
CA LYS A 106 6.72 -14.80 -31.28
C LYS A 106 6.40 -16.02 -32.13
N LYS A 107 5.22 -16.06 -32.76
CA LYS A 107 4.76 -17.17 -33.62
C LYS A 107 5.15 -17.00 -35.08
N MET A 108 5.77 -15.88 -35.47
CA MET A 108 6.27 -15.68 -36.84
C MET A 108 7.42 -16.65 -37.14
N SER A 109 7.58 -16.98 -38.40
CA SER A 109 8.76 -17.70 -38.89
C SER A 109 10.02 -16.86 -38.69
N ASP A 110 11.14 -17.52 -38.40
CA ASP A 110 12.40 -16.82 -38.22
C ASP A 110 12.83 -16.15 -39.53
N GLY A 111 13.23 -14.91 -39.41
CA GLY A 111 13.61 -14.08 -40.56
C GLY A 111 13.83 -12.60 -40.17
N PRO A 112 14.27 -11.77 -41.12
CA PRO A 112 14.63 -10.36 -40.88
C PRO A 112 13.46 -9.55 -40.29
N GLU A 113 12.22 -9.81 -40.72
CA GLU A 113 11.04 -9.12 -40.26
C GLU A 113 10.75 -9.40 -38.77
N LYS A 114 10.75 -10.67 -38.37
CA LYS A 114 10.58 -11.08 -36.96
C LYS A 114 11.67 -10.45 -36.09
N THR A 115 12.93 -10.56 -36.53
CA THR A 115 14.08 -9.99 -35.81
C THR A 115 13.93 -8.48 -35.60
N ALA A 116 13.50 -7.73 -36.64
CA ALA A 116 13.27 -6.30 -36.54
C ALA A 116 12.13 -5.94 -35.57
N LEU A 117 11.03 -6.70 -35.58
CA LEU A 117 9.91 -6.50 -34.65
C LEU A 117 10.31 -6.84 -33.22
N GLU A 118 11.03 -7.92 -32.99
CA GLU A 118 11.56 -8.30 -31.67
C GLU A 118 12.51 -7.24 -31.12
N ALA A 119 13.38 -6.67 -31.95
CA ALA A 119 14.26 -5.56 -31.56
C ALA A 119 13.48 -4.33 -31.13
N LYS A 120 12.40 -3.95 -31.85
CA LYS A 120 11.51 -2.85 -31.47
C LYS A 120 10.82 -3.13 -30.11
N VAL A 121 10.29 -4.34 -29.91
CA VAL A 121 9.67 -4.76 -28.64
C VAL A 121 10.67 -4.70 -27.51
N LYS A 122 11.89 -5.17 -27.73
CA LYS A 122 12.97 -5.13 -26.72
C LYS A 122 13.31 -3.71 -26.31
N LYS A 123 13.59 -2.83 -27.30
CA LYS A 123 13.91 -1.40 -27.08
C LYS A 123 12.79 -0.70 -26.27
N HIS A 124 11.54 -0.94 -26.64
CA HIS A 124 10.38 -0.40 -25.91
C HIS A 124 10.31 -0.86 -24.46
N LYS A 125 10.57 -2.15 -24.19
CA LYS A 125 10.62 -2.68 -22.82
C LYS A 125 11.74 -2.06 -22.01
N GLU A 126 12.93 -1.94 -22.58
CA GLU A 126 14.10 -1.33 -21.93
C GLU A 126 13.83 0.14 -21.58
N ALA A 127 13.25 0.91 -22.48
CA ALA A 127 12.86 2.31 -22.23
C ALA A 127 11.83 2.42 -21.11
N TYR A 128 10.82 1.54 -21.08
CA TYR A 128 9.83 1.52 -20.02
C TYR A 128 10.41 1.14 -18.65
N GLU A 129 11.29 0.16 -18.60
CA GLU A 129 11.97 -0.22 -17.36
C GLU A 129 12.92 0.88 -16.86
N ALA A 130 13.63 1.57 -17.78
CA ALA A 130 14.45 2.73 -17.44
C ALA A 130 13.59 3.85 -16.82
N TYR A 131 12.44 4.15 -17.41
CA TYR A 131 11.47 5.09 -16.89
C TYR A 131 10.99 4.72 -15.47
N ARG A 132 10.57 3.45 -15.26
CA ARG A 132 10.14 2.97 -13.95
C ARG A 132 11.23 3.15 -12.90
N LYS A 133 12.46 2.77 -13.21
CA LYS A 133 13.63 2.92 -12.33
C LYS A 133 13.90 4.39 -11.99
N GLN A 134 13.81 5.28 -12.98
CA GLN A 134 13.99 6.71 -12.77
C GLN A 134 12.96 7.26 -11.78
N VAL A 135 11.67 6.97 -11.98
CA VAL A 135 10.62 7.43 -11.06
C VAL A 135 10.85 6.90 -9.65
N VAL A 136 11.12 5.61 -9.51
CA VAL A 136 11.35 4.97 -8.20
C VAL A 136 12.58 5.57 -7.51
N SER A 137 13.68 5.81 -8.24
CA SER A 137 14.91 6.39 -7.69
C SER A 137 14.74 7.85 -7.27
N ALA A 138 13.80 8.56 -7.89
CA ALA A 138 13.45 9.94 -7.54
C ALA A 138 12.57 10.03 -6.29
N CYS A 139 11.90 8.93 -5.89
CA CYS A 139 11.07 8.93 -4.68
C CYS A 139 11.91 9.12 -3.41
N VAL A 140 11.31 9.78 -2.42
CA VAL A 140 11.91 9.98 -1.09
C VAL A 140 12.07 8.63 -0.39
N VAL A 141 13.20 8.49 0.31
CA VAL A 141 13.41 7.50 1.36
C VAL A 141 13.47 8.28 2.67
N SER A 142 12.58 8.01 3.59
CA SER A 142 12.50 8.75 4.85
C SER A 142 13.61 8.33 5.82
N ASP A 143 14.18 9.29 6.52
CA ASP A 143 15.07 9.07 7.66
C ASP A 143 14.34 9.11 9.02
N GLN A 144 13.16 9.71 9.05
CA GLN A 144 12.31 9.87 10.25
C GLN A 144 11.26 8.77 10.39
N VAL A 145 10.79 8.19 9.29
CA VAL A 145 9.71 7.18 9.27
C VAL A 145 10.27 5.83 8.87
N TYR A 146 10.03 4.84 9.70
CA TYR A 146 10.33 3.44 9.41
C TYR A 146 9.05 2.64 9.34
N ILE A 147 9.10 1.50 8.65
CA ILE A 147 7.95 0.64 8.47
C ILE A 147 8.30 -0.83 8.66
N SER A 148 7.43 -1.56 9.35
CA SER A 148 7.37 -3.03 9.33
C SER A 148 6.06 -3.42 8.65
N SER A 149 6.15 -4.11 7.52
CA SER A 149 5.00 -4.45 6.69
C SER A 149 4.84 -5.95 6.55
N VAL A 150 3.62 -6.44 6.78
CA VAL A 150 3.14 -7.76 6.35
C VAL A 150 2.01 -7.51 5.36
N ALA A 151 2.29 -7.71 4.06
CA ALA A 151 1.36 -7.48 2.97
C ALA A 151 1.21 -8.77 2.14
N ASP A 152 0.05 -9.42 2.20
CA ASP A 152 -0.21 -10.74 1.57
C ASP A 152 0.88 -11.78 1.93
N GLY A 153 1.34 -11.79 3.18
CA GLY A 153 2.40 -12.69 3.64
C GLY A 153 3.83 -12.22 3.36
N ASN A 154 4.04 -11.24 2.49
CA ASN A 154 5.35 -10.65 2.24
C ASN A 154 5.76 -9.76 3.41
N LYS A 155 6.86 -10.11 4.09
CA LYS A 155 7.41 -9.37 5.23
C LYS A 155 8.57 -8.49 4.77
N ARG A 156 8.47 -7.19 5.03
CA ARG A 156 9.51 -6.19 4.71
C ARG A 156 9.59 -5.16 5.82
N SER A 157 10.78 -4.67 6.11
CA SER A 157 10.98 -3.59 7.07
C SER A 157 12.17 -2.71 6.69
N GLY A 158 12.17 -1.46 7.13
CA GLY A 158 13.23 -0.50 6.87
C GLY A 158 12.72 0.94 6.86
N PRO A 159 13.53 1.89 6.38
CA PRO A 159 13.08 3.27 6.17
C PRO A 159 11.91 3.29 5.18
N LEU A 160 10.92 4.16 5.45
CA LEU A 160 9.76 4.28 4.57
C LEU A 160 10.19 4.78 3.19
N SER A 161 9.81 4.04 2.19
CA SER A 161 10.03 4.32 0.77
C SER A 161 8.90 3.72 -0.05
N VAL A 162 8.97 3.80 -1.38
CA VAL A 162 8.14 2.95 -2.25
C VAL A 162 8.53 1.47 -2.08
N GLY A 163 7.63 0.54 -2.42
CA GLY A 163 7.91 -0.89 -2.39
C GLY A 163 7.37 -1.64 -1.16
N TYR A 164 6.53 -1.01 -0.34
CA TYR A 164 5.85 -1.67 0.78
C TYR A 164 4.40 -2.09 0.47
N GLY A 165 3.99 -2.06 -0.80
CA GLY A 165 2.73 -2.65 -1.28
C GLY A 165 2.75 -4.17 -1.38
N GLY A 166 1.94 -4.77 -2.25
CA GLY A 166 1.86 -6.21 -2.46
C GLY A 166 3.16 -6.87 -2.92
N ASN A 167 4.06 -6.11 -3.52
CA ASN A 167 5.44 -6.48 -3.82
C ASN A 167 6.37 -5.25 -3.81
N GLN A 168 7.65 -5.43 -4.16
CA GLN A 168 8.67 -4.36 -4.15
C GLN A 168 8.40 -3.23 -5.15
N ASP A 169 7.59 -3.47 -6.16
CA ASP A 169 7.26 -2.49 -7.20
C ASP A 169 5.98 -1.70 -6.86
N LYS A 170 5.34 -1.99 -5.72
CA LYS A 170 4.01 -1.46 -5.39
C LYS A 170 3.99 -0.64 -4.13
N ILE A 171 3.01 0.26 -4.08
CA ILE A 171 2.65 1.04 -2.89
C ILE A 171 1.17 0.89 -2.56
N GLY A 172 0.84 1.16 -1.31
CA GLY A 172 -0.49 1.46 -0.78
C GLY A 172 -0.51 2.84 -0.13
N PRO A 173 -1.45 3.10 0.79
CA PRO A 173 -1.56 4.41 1.45
C PRO A 173 -0.41 4.70 2.44
N GLU A 174 0.37 3.70 2.85
CA GLU A 174 1.47 3.85 3.81
C GLU A 174 2.49 4.90 3.41
N PHE A 175 2.80 5.02 2.11
CA PHE A 175 3.82 5.94 1.63
C PHE A 175 3.40 7.40 1.81
N GLY A 176 2.21 7.77 1.31
CA GLY A 176 1.65 9.10 1.52
C GLY A 176 1.38 9.41 3.00
N PHE A 177 0.85 8.43 3.75
CA PHE A 177 0.58 8.57 5.18
C PHE A 177 1.84 8.92 5.96
N GLY A 178 2.87 8.10 5.86
CA GLY A 178 4.09 8.27 6.66
C GLY A 178 4.82 9.58 6.35
N LEU A 179 4.98 9.93 5.07
CA LEU A 179 5.63 11.18 4.69
C LEU A 179 4.83 12.41 5.15
N SER A 180 3.49 12.38 5.06
CA SER A 180 2.63 13.46 5.56
C SER A 180 2.66 13.57 7.09
N MET A 181 2.74 12.44 7.81
CA MET A 181 2.91 12.45 9.28
C MET A 181 4.26 13.05 9.68
N ALA A 182 5.34 12.72 8.97
CA ALA A 182 6.68 13.27 9.22
C ALA A 182 6.73 14.82 9.11
N GLN A 183 5.95 15.40 8.20
CA GLN A 183 5.84 16.87 8.10
C GLN A 183 5.13 17.53 9.30
N LYS A 184 4.38 16.76 10.07
CA LYS A 184 3.47 17.29 11.11
C LYS A 184 3.87 16.91 12.53
N LEU A 185 4.66 15.84 12.68
CA LEU A 185 5.15 15.35 13.96
C LEU A 185 6.67 15.48 14.02
N ASP A 186 7.15 16.22 14.99
CA ASP A 186 8.57 16.29 15.31
C ASP A 186 8.94 15.15 16.28
N ALA A 187 8.81 13.90 15.82
CA ALA A 187 9.10 12.66 16.57
C ALA A 187 9.47 11.53 15.62
N PRO A 188 10.24 10.51 16.05
CA PRO A 188 10.45 9.31 15.26
C PRO A 188 9.13 8.57 15.07
N ILE A 189 8.90 8.00 13.88
CA ILE A 189 7.64 7.35 13.51
C ILE A 189 7.89 5.93 13.04
N LEU A 190 7.16 4.97 13.61
CA LEU A 190 7.12 3.59 13.13
C LEU A 190 5.72 3.24 12.64
N ILE A 191 5.62 2.84 11.39
CA ILE A 191 4.41 2.25 10.83
C ILE A 191 4.48 0.74 10.96
N ILE A 192 3.46 0.12 11.53
CA ILE A 192 3.26 -1.33 11.50
C ILE A 192 2.09 -1.60 10.58
N LYS A 193 2.38 -2.09 9.38
CA LYS A 193 1.37 -2.38 8.37
C LYS A 193 1.06 -3.87 8.34
N THR A 194 -0.24 -4.21 8.44
CA THR A 194 -0.73 -5.60 8.43
C THR A 194 -1.96 -5.70 7.53
N SER A 195 -1.83 -6.37 6.39
CA SER A 195 -2.88 -6.36 5.38
C SER A 195 -2.89 -7.62 4.52
N TRP A 196 -4.09 -8.11 4.19
CA TRP A 196 -4.29 -9.30 3.36
C TRP A 196 -5.46 -9.12 2.40
N GLY A 197 -5.27 -9.48 1.13
CA GLY A 197 -6.29 -9.40 0.09
C GLY A 197 -7.50 -10.31 0.35
N GLY A 198 -8.68 -9.87 -0.10
CA GLY A 198 -9.90 -10.68 -0.05
C GLY A 198 -10.44 -10.99 1.35
N LYS A 199 -10.16 -10.16 2.35
CA LYS A 199 -10.54 -10.40 3.74
C LYS A 199 -11.69 -9.51 4.20
N SER A 200 -12.67 -10.09 4.92
CA SER A 200 -13.82 -9.41 5.51
C SER A 200 -13.60 -9.09 6.99
N ILE A 201 -14.30 -8.09 7.50
CA ILE A 201 -14.36 -7.85 8.95
C ILE A 201 -15.31 -8.84 9.62
N ASN A 202 -16.36 -9.28 8.93
CA ASN A 202 -17.35 -10.18 9.50
C ASN A 202 -16.81 -11.59 9.81
N TYR A 203 -15.81 -12.05 9.09
CA TYR A 203 -15.23 -13.39 9.23
C TYR A 203 -13.72 -13.36 9.54
N ASN A 204 -12.91 -12.81 8.64
CA ASN A 204 -11.44 -12.93 8.71
C ASN A 204 -10.83 -12.07 9.82
N PHE A 205 -11.27 -10.81 9.93
CA PHE A 205 -10.86 -9.86 10.97
C PHE A 205 -11.90 -9.76 12.09
N ARG A 206 -12.81 -10.74 12.22
CA ARG A 206 -13.86 -10.70 13.22
C ARG A 206 -13.30 -10.46 14.61
N PRO A 207 -13.69 -9.37 15.29
CA PRO A 207 -13.18 -9.04 16.61
C PRO A 207 -13.78 -10.00 17.67
N PRO A 208 -13.03 -10.35 18.72
CA PRO A 208 -13.49 -11.29 19.75
C PRO A 208 -14.84 -10.91 20.39
N SER A 209 -15.05 -9.62 20.68
CA SER A 209 -16.28 -9.14 21.32
C SER A 209 -17.52 -9.18 20.41
N ALA A 210 -17.36 -9.39 19.10
CA ALA A 210 -18.48 -9.64 18.19
C ALA A 210 -19.06 -11.05 18.30
N GLY A 211 -18.47 -11.90 19.17
CA GLY A 211 -18.90 -13.28 19.37
C GLY A 211 -18.52 -14.23 18.21
N PRO A 212 -19.00 -15.48 18.24
CA PRO A 212 -18.67 -16.48 17.22
C PRO A 212 -19.22 -16.10 15.85
N TYR A 213 -18.58 -16.61 14.79
CA TYR A 213 -19.10 -16.48 13.43
C TYR A 213 -20.26 -17.44 13.21
N GLU A 214 -21.38 -16.91 12.77
CA GLU A 214 -22.57 -17.68 12.41
C GLU A 214 -22.42 -18.23 10.99
N LEU A 215 -22.33 -19.56 10.86
CA LEU A 215 -22.30 -20.21 9.55
C LEU A 215 -23.65 -20.01 8.83
N ASN A 216 -23.61 -19.66 7.55
CA ASN A 216 -24.79 -19.69 6.70
C ASN A 216 -25.20 -21.14 6.38
N ASP A 217 -26.38 -21.34 5.80
CA ASP A 217 -26.92 -22.68 5.56
C ASP A 217 -26.08 -23.53 4.60
N LYS A 218 -25.46 -22.89 3.59
CA LYS A 218 -24.52 -23.56 2.68
C LYS A 218 -23.25 -24.01 3.40
N GLU A 219 -22.74 -23.20 4.31
CA GLU A 219 -21.55 -23.53 5.11
C GLU A 219 -21.85 -24.62 6.15
N LYS A 220 -23.07 -24.61 6.74
CA LYS A 220 -23.53 -25.67 7.66
C LYS A 220 -23.66 -27.02 6.96
N ALA A 221 -24.22 -27.02 5.74
CA ALA A 221 -24.44 -28.22 4.95
C ALA A 221 -23.15 -28.77 4.31
N GLY A 222 -22.08 -27.97 4.26
CA GLY A 222 -20.82 -28.34 3.62
C GLY A 222 -19.87 -29.10 4.54
N ASP A 223 -18.94 -29.81 3.96
CA ASP A 223 -17.89 -30.60 4.63
C ASP A 223 -16.82 -29.72 5.35
N LYS A 224 -16.80 -28.40 5.07
CA LYS A 224 -15.82 -27.44 5.60
C LYS A 224 -16.26 -26.65 6.83
N ALA A 225 -17.41 -26.97 7.41
CA ALA A 225 -17.97 -26.21 8.55
C ALA A 225 -16.97 -26.09 9.73
N ALA A 226 -16.28 -27.18 10.08
CA ALA A 226 -15.28 -27.17 11.14
C ALA A 226 -14.05 -26.32 10.79
N GLU A 227 -13.58 -26.37 9.55
CA GLU A 227 -12.48 -25.56 9.06
C GLU A 227 -12.83 -24.06 9.06
N ILE A 228 -14.03 -23.71 8.59
CA ILE A 228 -14.53 -22.34 8.61
C ILE A 228 -14.55 -21.79 10.04
N LYS A 229 -15.12 -22.54 11.00
CA LYS A 229 -15.11 -22.14 12.41
C LYS A 229 -13.70 -21.95 12.95
N LYS A 230 -12.76 -22.86 12.67
CA LYS A 230 -11.35 -22.78 13.09
C LYS A 230 -10.65 -21.53 12.53
N ASN A 231 -10.94 -21.16 11.30
CA ASN A 231 -10.32 -20.05 10.59
C ASN A 231 -11.03 -18.70 10.83
N THR A 232 -12.13 -18.67 11.58
CA THR A 232 -12.75 -17.42 12.04
C THR A 232 -11.72 -16.59 12.81
N SER A 233 -11.70 -15.26 12.57
CA SER A 233 -10.77 -14.32 13.21
C SER A 233 -9.28 -14.59 12.92
N LEU A 234 -8.96 -15.38 11.92
CA LEU A 234 -7.55 -15.71 11.61
C LEU A 234 -6.72 -14.46 11.37
N ASN A 235 -7.21 -13.52 10.55
CA ASN A 235 -6.47 -12.30 10.25
C ASN A 235 -6.45 -11.30 11.42
N TRP A 236 -7.45 -11.33 12.31
CA TRP A 236 -7.37 -10.65 13.60
C TRP A 236 -6.17 -11.16 14.43
N ARG A 237 -6.02 -12.47 14.59
CA ARG A 237 -4.90 -13.05 15.33
C ARG A 237 -3.56 -12.74 14.65
N MET A 238 -3.45 -12.97 13.34
CA MET A 238 -2.23 -12.70 12.58
C MET A 238 -1.79 -11.22 12.64
N MET A 239 -2.75 -10.30 12.62
CA MET A 239 -2.50 -8.86 12.77
C MET A 239 -1.87 -8.56 14.13
N ASN A 240 -2.50 -9.02 15.21
CA ASN A 240 -2.02 -8.76 16.57
C ASN A 240 -0.68 -9.44 16.84
N GLU A 241 -0.47 -10.68 16.38
CA GLU A 241 0.82 -11.37 16.44
C GLU A 241 1.93 -10.57 15.75
N ALA A 242 1.66 -10.05 14.54
CA ALA A 242 2.65 -9.25 13.82
C ALA A 242 2.97 -7.94 14.54
N VAL A 243 1.96 -7.25 15.09
CA VAL A 243 2.16 -6.01 15.84
C VAL A 243 2.94 -6.29 17.14
N HIS A 244 2.57 -7.30 17.93
CA HIS A 244 3.30 -7.64 19.15
C HIS A 244 4.73 -8.07 18.89
N ALA A 245 4.99 -8.80 17.79
CA ALA A 245 6.36 -9.15 17.39
C ALA A 245 7.24 -7.93 17.14
N VAL A 246 6.68 -6.86 16.55
CA VAL A 246 7.40 -5.59 16.35
C VAL A 246 7.58 -4.83 17.65
N LEU A 247 6.53 -4.74 18.48
CA LEU A 247 6.58 -4.02 19.77
C LEU A 247 7.57 -4.65 20.77
N LYS A 248 7.80 -5.95 20.66
CA LYS A 248 8.76 -6.67 21.49
C LYS A 248 10.23 -6.24 21.26
N ASP A 249 10.56 -5.74 20.06
CA ASP A 249 11.93 -5.36 19.70
C ASP A 249 11.95 -4.11 18.81
N LEU A 250 11.47 -2.99 19.33
CA LEU A 250 11.35 -1.72 18.58
C LEU A 250 12.68 -1.21 18.05
N LYS A 251 13.80 -1.48 18.76
CA LYS A 251 15.14 -1.04 18.34
C LYS A 251 15.58 -1.67 17.02
N LYS A 252 15.13 -2.88 16.74
CA LYS A 252 15.35 -3.56 15.46
C LYS A 252 14.63 -2.85 14.30
N TYR A 253 13.46 -2.25 14.56
CA TYR A 253 12.60 -1.68 13.54
C TYR A 253 12.75 -0.17 13.37
N HIS A 254 13.32 0.53 14.38
CA HIS A 254 13.56 1.98 14.28
C HIS A 254 14.88 2.37 14.97
N PRO A 255 15.88 2.88 14.22
CA PRO A 255 17.21 3.17 14.77
C PRO A 255 17.20 4.28 15.82
N ALA A 256 16.25 5.22 15.76
CA ALA A 256 16.10 6.30 16.75
C ALA A 256 15.31 5.90 18.01
N TYR A 257 14.82 4.67 18.12
CA TYR A 257 14.12 4.23 19.31
C TYR A 257 15.06 4.21 20.52
N ASP A 258 14.66 4.91 21.59
CA ASP A 258 15.34 4.92 22.87
C ASP A 258 14.45 4.24 23.94
N PRO A 259 14.85 3.09 24.51
CA PRO A 259 14.08 2.40 25.54
C PRO A 259 13.81 3.23 26.80
N LYS A 260 14.68 4.22 27.11
CA LYS A 260 14.50 5.11 28.26
C LYS A 260 13.36 6.12 28.04
N VAL A 261 13.15 6.53 26.79
CA VAL A 261 12.06 7.45 26.41
C VAL A 261 10.76 6.69 26.11
N GLY A 262 10.88 5.50 25.52
CA GLY A 262 9.77 4.62 25.23
C GLY A 262 9.06 4.93 23.89
N HIS A 263 7.85 4.39 23.78
CA HIS A 263 6.98 4.57 22.62
C HIS A 263 5.56 4.90 23.03
N GLU A 264 4.77 5.26 22.05
CA GLU A 264 3.34 5.51 22.18
C GLU A 264 2.58 4.86 21.03
N MET A 265 1.47 4.19 21.34
CA MET A 265 0.53 3.71 20.32
C MET A 265 -0.31 4.90 19.84
N ALA A 266 0.21 5.61 18.83
CA ALA A 266 -0.25 6.94 18.45
C ALA A 266 -1.51 6.92 17.57
N GLY A 267 -1.84 5.79 16.94
CA GLY A 267 -3.06 5.70 16.17
C GLY A 267 -3.20 4.44 15.31
N PHE A 268 -4.41 4.26 14.81
CA PHE A 268 -4.80 3.13 13.97
C PHE A 268 -5.52 3.63 12.70
N VAL A 269 -5.15 3.09 11.54
CA VAL A 269 -5.82 3.34 10.26
C VAL A 269 -6.39 2.03 9.73
N TRP A 270 -7.67 2.00 9.45
CA TRP A 270 -8.38 0.87 8.87
C TRP A 270 -8.82 1.15 7.45
N PHE A 271 -8.40 0.32 6.47
CA PHE A 271 -8.85 0.43 5.10
C PHE A 271 -9.24 -0.94 4.53
N GLN A 272 -10.50 -1.30 4.75
CA GLN A 272 -11.10 -2.58 4.39
C GLN A 272 -12.61 -2.36 4.14
N GLY A 273 -13.30 -3.27 3.48
CA GLY A 273 -14.76 -3.24 3.27
C GLY A 273 -15.20 -3.84 1.94
N PHE A 274 -14.31 -3.91 0.94
CA PHE A 274 -14.70 -4.39 -0.39
C PHE A 274 -15.25 -5.82 -0.36
N ASN A 275 -14.71 -6.68 0.49
CA ASN A 275 -15.12 -8.09 0.54
C ASN A 275 -16.47 -8.28 1.27
N ASP A 276 -16.82 -7.38 2.18
CA ASP A 276 -18.06 -7.48 2.95
C ASP A 276 -19.31 -7.09 2.13
N GLN A 277 -19.15 -6.40 1.01
CA GLN A 277 -20.28 -5.98 0.18
C GLN A 277 -21.00 -7.13 -0.58
N PHE A 278 -20.40 -8.31 -0.64
CA PHE A 278 -20.91 -9.44 -1.43
C PHE A 278 -21.84 -10.40 -0.66
N SER A 279 -22.11 -10.13 0.62
CA SER A 279 -23.01 -10.93 1.45
C SER A 279 -23.92 -10.01 2.25
N ASP A 280 -25.22 -10.29 2.28
CA ASP A 280 -26.21 -9.51 3.05
C ASP A 280 -25.80 -9.48 4.52
N ALA A 281 -25.56 -10.63 5.12
CA ALA A 281 -25.13 -10.73 6.52
C ALA A 281 -23.83 -9.95 6.82
N PHE A 282 -22.92 -9.86 5.85
CA PHE A 282 -21.67 -9.12 6.04
C PHE A 282 -21.91 -7.61 5.97
N ARG A 283 -22.79 -7.16 5.03
CA ARG A 283 -23.20 -5.76 4.92
C ARG A 283 -23.93 -5.28 6.18
N ASP A 284 -24.92 -6.06 6.61
CA ASP A 284 -25.80 -5.70 7.73
C ASP A 284 -25.04 -5.62 9.05
N ASN A 285 -24.08 -6.52 9.27
CA ASN A 285 -23.26 -6.56 10.48
C ASN A 285 -22.01 -5.65 10.41
N TYR A 286 -21.74 -4.96 9.30
CA TYR A 286 -20.47 -4.23 9.15
C TYR A 286 -20.27 -3.15 10.21
N ARG A 287 -21.28 -2.33 10.45
CA ARG A 287 -21.25 -1.24 11.44
C ARG A 287 -20.94 -1.76 12.84
N ASP A 288 -21.62 -2.79 13.29
CA ASP A 288 -21.46 -3.33 14.64
C ASP A 288 -20.14 -4.06 14.80
N ASN A 289 -19.72 -4.86 13.81
CA ASN A 289 -18.40 -5.46 13.79
C ASN A 289 -17.28 -4.41 13.84
N MET A 290 -17.45 -3.25 13.18
CA MET A 290 -16.47 -2.17 13.21
C MET A 290 -16.41 -1.51 14.60
N VAL A 291 -17.54 -1.32 15.27
CA VAL A 291 -17.58 -0.82 16.65
C VAL A 291 -16.87 -1.79 17.60
N HIS A 292 -17.15 -3.08 17.50
CA HIS A 292 -16.45 -4.12 18.26
C HIS A 292 -14.95 -4.12 17.96
N PHE A 293 -14.57 -4.02 16.69
CA PHE A 293 -13.16 -4.00 16.26
C PHE A 293 -12.38 -2.86 16.91
N ILE A 294 -12.92 -1.65 16.90
CA ILE A 294 -12.27 -0.49 17.52
C ILE A 294 -12.09 -0.69 19.03
N LYS A 295 -13.13 -1.19 19.72
CA LYS A 295 -13.07 -1.46 21.16
C LYS A 295 -12.02 -2.51 21.50
N ASP A 296 -12.00 -3.60 20.75
CA ASP A 296 -11.06 -4.71 20.98
C ASP A 296 -9.62 -4.31 20.67
N ILE A 297 -9.36 -3.52 19.61
CA ILE A 297 -8.04 -2.95 19.31
C ILE A 297 -7.55 -2.06 20.45
N ARG A 298 -8.41 -1.20 20.99
CA ARG A 298 -8.05 -0.32 22.12
C ARG A 298 -7.77 -1.10 23.40
N LYS A 299 -8.51 -2.17 23.64
CA LYS A 299 -8.28 -3.10 24.75
C LYS A 299 -6.97 -3.85 24.59
N GLU A 300 -6.70 -4.40 23.39
CA GLU A 300 -5.49 -5.15 23.05
C GLU A 300 -4.21 -4.35 23.31
N TYR A 301 -4.19 -3.11 22.84
CA TYR A 301 -3.02 -2.23 23.00
C TYR A 301 -3.09 -1.33 24.24
N LYS A 302 -4.06 -1.52 25.14
CA LYS A 302 -4.23 -0.77 26.40
C LYS A 302 -4.25 0.76 26.18
N THR A 303 -4.81 1.20 25.08
CA THR A 303 -4.91 2.61 24.69
C THR A 303 -6.38 2.98 24.43
N PRO A 304 -7.18 3.25 25.47
CA PRO A 304 -8.65 3.35 25.37
C PRO A 304 -9.15 4.50 24.50
N LYS A 305 -8.33 5.53 24.29
CA LYS A 305 -8.65 6.68 23.44
C LYS A 305 -7.80 6.74 22.17
N MET A 306 -7.10 5.65 21.79
CA MET A 306 -6.24 5.64 20.60
C MET A 306 -6.99 6.23 19.40
N PRO A 307 -6.42 7.25 18.73
CA PRO A 307 -6.98 7.81 17.50
C PRO A 307 -7.20 6.75 16.45
N PHE A 308 -8.38 6.75 15.81
CA PHE A 308 -8.74 5.74 14.85
C PHE A 308 -9.33 6.36 13.58
N VAL A 309 -8.73 6.08 12.44
CA VAL A 309 -9.17 6.56 11.13
C VAL A 309 -9.72 5.39 10.31
N ILE A 310 -10.96 5.52 9.84
CA ILE A 310 -11.62 4.55 8.97
C ILE A 310 -11.62 5.08 7.54
N GLY A 311 -10.96 4.39 6.62
CA GLY A 311 -11.08 4.66 5.19
C GLY A 311 -12.41 4.13 4.66
N VAL A 312 -13.30 5.02 4.25
CA VAL A 312 -14.60 4.67 3.66
C VAL A 312 -14.38 4.06 2.27
N LEU A 313 -15.04 2.94 2.01
CA LEU A 313 -14.99 2.28 0.70
C LEU A 313 -15.58 3.21 -0.37
N GLY A 314 -14.76 3.64 -1.32
CA GLY A 314 -15.10 4.63 -2.35
C GLY A 314 -14.92 4.12 -3.78
N THR A 315 -14.93 2.81 -4.01
CA THR A 315 -14.77 2.21 -5.34
C THR A 315 -15.87 2.61 -6.33
N ASN A 316 -17.02 3.07 -5.82
CA ASN A 316 -18.11 3.61 -6.60
C ASN A 316 -17.89 5.07 -7.10
N MET A 317 -16.75 5.67 -6.75
CA MET A 317 -16.18 6.94 -7.26
C MET A 317 -16.98 8.21 -6.95
N THR A 318 -18.30 8.16 -6.87
CA THR A 318 -19.16 9.32 -6.65
C THR A 318 -19.78 9.30 -5.27
N LYS A 319 -20.15 10.48 -4.76
CA LYS A 319 -20.87 10.59 -3.49
C LYS A 319 -22.14 9.73 -3.50
N GLU A 320 -22.93 9.83 -4.56
CA GLU A 320 -24.17 9.07 -4.70
C GLU A 320 -23.92 7.55 -4.67
N GLY A 321 -22.94 7.06 -5.43
CA GLY A 321 -22.60 5.63 -5.47
C GLY A 321 -22.12 5.10 -4.12
N VAL A 322 -21.35 5.91 -3.38
CA VAL A 322 -20.85 5.56 -2.04
C VAL A 322 -21.96 5.62 -0.99
N ASP A 323 -22.90 6.55 -1.10
CA ASP A 323 -24.06 6.66 -0.21
C ASP A 323 -25.04 5.49 -0.34
N LYS A 324 -25.10 4.86 -1.50
CA LYS A 324 -25.89 3.63 -1.74
C LYS A 324 -25.19 2.36 -1.30
N ASN A 325 -23.90 2.40 -0.96
CA ASN A 325 -23.15 1.23 -0.55
C ASN A 325 -23.28 1.00 0.97
N ALA A 326 -23.94 -0.07 1.37
CA ALA A 326 -24.22 -0.37 2.78
C ALA A 326 -22.95 -0.47 3.65
N VAL A 327 -21.84 -1.02 3.11
CA VAL A 327 -20.56 -1.07 3.83
C VAL A 327 -20.03 0.35 4.09
N SER A 328 -20.08 1.22 3.09
CA SER A 328 -19.64 2.62 3.23
C SER A 328 -20.48 3.39 4.25
N VAL A 329 -21.80 3.13 4.25
CA VAL A 329 -22.72 3.68 5.27
C VAL A 329 -22.34 3.16 6.66
N GLY A 330 -22.17 1.86 6.83
CA GLY A 330 -21.77 1.24 8.10
C GLY A 330 -20.43 1.76 8.64
N GLN A 331 -19.46 2.04 7.75
CA GLN A 331 -18.17 2.65 8.11
C GLN A 331 -18.34 4.06 8.70
N ARG A 332 -19.17 4.89 8.08
CA ARG A 332 -19.48 6.24 8.58
C ARG A 332 -20.26 6.23 9.89
N GLU A 333 -21.21 5.34 10.00
CA GLU A 333 -22.04 5.17 11.23
C GLU A 333 -21.21 4.67 12.40
N ALA A 334 -20.31 3.71 12.16
CA ALA A 334 -19.38 3.26 13.19
C ALA A 334 -18.49 4.40 13.71
N ALA A 335 -18.00 5.28 12.83
CA ALA A 335 -17.21 6.45 13.23
C ALA A 335 -18.01 7.48 14.04
N LYS A 336 -19.34 7.49 13.90
CA LYS A 336 -20.25 8.41 14.61
C LYS A 336 -20.80 7.83 15.91
N ALA A 337 -20.44 6.60 16.29
CA ALA A 337 -20.90 6.02 17.55
C ALA A 337 -20.56 6.95 18.73
N PRO A 338 -21.48 7.18 19.67
CA PRO A 338 -21.32 8.18 20.74
C PRO A 338 -20.05 8.00 21.56
N GLU A 339 -19.65 6.77 21.83
CA GLU A 339 -18.45 6.41 22.57
C GLU A 339 -17.15 6.77 21.86
N PHE A 340 -17.20 7.06 20.56
CA PHE A 340 -16.05 7.38 19.71
C PHE A 340 -15.91 8.87 19.41
N LYS A 341 -16.79 9.68 19.99
CA LYS A 341 -16.77 11.13 19.76
C LYS A 341 -15.39 11.75 20.07
N GLY A 342 -14.80 12.39 19.06
CA GLY A 342 -13.52 13.09 19.17
C GLY A 342 -12.27 12.22 18.98
N ASN A 343 -12.39 10.91 18.87
CA ASN A 343 -11.23 10.01 18.72
C ASN A 343 -11.37 8.94 17.61
N VAL A 344 -12.47 8.94 16.86
CA VAL A 344 -12.66 8.17 15.62
C VAL A 344 -13.19 9.09 14.53
N VAL A 345 -12.70 8.91 13.31
CA VAL A 345 -13.17 9.64 12.13
C VAL A 345 -13.17 8.74 10.90
N SER A 346 -14.09 8.98 9.97
CA SER A 346 -14.11 8.37 8.65
C SER A 346 -13.56 9.31 7.59
N VAL A 347 -12.77 8.79 6.65
CA VAL A 347 -12.17 9.50 5.52
C VAL A 347 -12.74 8.95 4.21
N GLU A 348 -13.28 9.83 3.39
CA GLU A 348 -13.94 9.50 2.13
C GLU A 348 -12.92 9.26 1.01
N SER A 349 -12.63 7.99 0.70
CA SER A 349 -11.63 7.67 -0.33
C SER A 349 -12.06 8.07 -1.74
N TYR A 350 -13.37 8.16 -2.04
CA TYR A 350 -13.85 8.60 -3.33
C TYR A 350 -13.46 10.07 -3.66
N LYS A 351 -13.30 10.92 -2.65
CA LYS A 351 -12.93 12.34 -2.84
C LYS A 351 -11.53 12.51 -3.44
N VAL A 352 -10.67 11.53 -3.27
CA VAL A 352 -9.29 11.53 -3.76
C VAL A 352 -9.09 10.60 -4.97
N TYR A 353 -10.20 10.09 -5.55
CA TYR A 353 -10.16 9.18 -6.68
C TYR A 353 -9.43 9.81 -7.89
N ASP A 354 -8.62 9.02 -8.59
CA ASP A 354 -7.90 9.50 -9.77
C ASP A 354 -8.79 9.44 -11.02
N LEU A 355 -9.56 10.51 -11.24
CA LEU A 355 -10.47 10.62 -12.37
C LEU A 355 -9.74 10.70 -13.71
N LYS A 356 -8.48 11.17 -13.75
CA LYS A 356 -7.68 11.15 -14.98
C LYS A 356 -7.31 9.72 -15.37
N ALA A 357 -6.84 8.92 -14.41
CA ALA A 357 -6.59 7.49 -14.63
C ALA A 357 -7.87 6.74 -15.01
N ARG A 358 -9.01 7.11 -14.41
CA ARG A 358 -10.31 6.54 -14.75
C ARG A 358 -10.72 6.82 -16.21
N LYS A 359 -10.54 8.02 -16.68
CA LYS A 359 -10.80 8.39 -18.08
C LYS A 359 -9.98 7.55 -19.06
N VAL A 360 -8.70 7.33 -18.76
CA VAL A 360 -7.83 6.45 -19.58
C VAL A 360 -8.33 5.00 -19.54
N TYR A 361 -8.73 4.51 -18.37
CA TYR A 361 -9.28 3.16 -18.24
C TYR A 361 -10.55 2.98 -19.07
N ASP A 362 -11.50 3.91 -18.98
CA ASP A 362 -12.81 3.84 -19.66
C ASP A 362 -12.70 4.03 -21.18
N SER A 363 -11.66 4.72 -21.69
CA SER A 363 -11.41 4.83 -23.12
C SER A 363 -10.90 3.53 -23.77
N GLY A 364 -10.85 2.43 -23.01
CA GLY A 364 -10.40 1.13 -23.46
C GLY A 364 -8.92 0.88 -23.06
N TRP A 365 -8.71 0.61 -21.78
CA TRP A 365 -7.37 0.40 -21.20
C TRP A 365 -6.51 -0.61 -21.98
N ALA A 366 -7.09 -1.66 -22.56
CA ALA A 366 -6.36 -2.67 -23.31
C ALA A 366 -5.86 -2.12 -24.67
N LYS A 367 -6.68 -1.30 -25.35
CA LYS A 367 -6.30 -0.64 -26.60
C LYS A 367 -5.29 0.48 -26.36
N ASN A 368 -5.38 1.16 -25.21
CA ASN A 368 -4.52 2.26 -24.81
C ASN A 368 -3.50 1.83 -23.74
N PHE A 369 -3.01 0.60 -23.83
CA PHE A 369 -2.19 0.01 -22.77
C PHE A 369 -0.92 0.81 -22.45
N SER A 370 -0.31 1.42 -23.46
CA SER A 370 0.88 2.28 -23.26
C SER A 370 0.60 3.51 -22.41
N GLN A 371 -0.57 4.13 -22.56
CA GLN A 371 -1.01 5.23 -21.71
C GLN A 371 -1.51 4.71 -20.35
N TRP A 372 -2.28 3.61 -20.37
CA TRP A 372 -2.83 3.03 -19.16
C TRP A 372 -1.77 2.68 -18.12
N ARG A 373 -0.71 1.99 -18.51
CA ARG A 373 0.36 1.56 -17.61
C ARG A 373 1.16 2.70 -16.96
N LEU A 374 1.04 3.95 -17.47
CA LEU A 374 1.66 5.14 -16.87
C LEU A 374 0.81 5.73 -15.75
N VAL A 375 -0.50 5.53 -15.77
CA VAL A 375 -1.45 6.15 -14.84
C VAL A 375 -2.11 5.15 -13.89
N GLY A 376 -2.14 3.87 -14.28
CA GLY A 376 -2.78 2.81 -13.52
C GLY A 376 -2.13 1.44 -13.75
N SER A 377 -2.52 0.46 -12.97
CA SER A 377 -1.93 -0.88 -13.01
C SER A 377 -2.87 -2.02 -12.68
N VAL A 378 -4.07 -1.72 -12.14
CA VAL A 378 -5.06 -2.71 -11.72
C VAL A 378 -6.48 -2.23 -12.02
N ARG A 379 -7.48 -3.06 -11.78
CA ARG A 379 -8.90 -2.80 -12.01
C ARG A 379 -9.49 -1.77 -11.04
N PRO A 380 -10.70 -1.23 -11.31
CA PRO A 380 -11.36 -0.22 -10.47
C PRO A 380 -11.53 -0.60 -8.99
N TYR A 381 -11.71 -1.88 -8.67
CA TYR A 381 -11.83 -2.34 -7.29
C TYR A 381 -10.55 -2.16 -6.46
N HIS A 382 -9.40 -1.93 -7.11
CA HIS A 382 -8.16 -1.50 -6.48
C HIS A 382 -7.81 -0.05 -6.85
N TYR A 383 -8.83 0.81 -7.01
CA TYR A 383 -8.67 2.22 -7.36
C TYR A 383 -7.72 2.42 -8.54
N LEU A 384 -7.88 1.55 -9.56
CA LEU A 384 -7.08 1.53 -10.79
C LEU A 384 -5.58 1.21 -10.57
N GLY A 385 -5.16 0.92 -9.35
CA GLY A 385 -3.72 0.84 -9.03
C GLY A 385 -3.00 2.15 -9.36
N SER A 386 -3.64 3.30 -9.12
CA SER A 386 -3.06 4.63 -9.29
C SER A 386 -2.20 5.00 -8.08
N GLY A 387 -0.91 5.24 -8.30
CA GLY A 387 0.00 5.73 -7.26
C GLY A 387 -0.41 7.08 -6.73
N LYS A 388 -0.92 7.96 -7.60
CA LYS A 388 -1.47 9.26 -7.21
C LYS A 388 -2.64 9.12 -6.22
N PHE A 389 -3.57 8.19 -6.49
CA PHE A 389 -4.66 7.91 -5.57
C PHE A 389 -4.16 7.50 -4.19
N PHE A 390 -3.23 6.54 -4.11
CA PHE A 390 -2.75 6.03 -2.82
C PHE A 390 -1.92 7.06 -2.04
N VAL A 391 -1.17 7.92 -2.71
CA VAL A 391 -0.48 9.05 -2.06
C VAL A 391 -1.49 10.05 -1.49
N ARG A 392 -2.49 10.46 -2.27
CA ARG A 392 -3.58 11.35 -1.81
C ARG A 392 -4.35 10.77 -0.64
N LEU A 393 -4.67 9.47 -0.69
CA LEU A 393 -5.39 8.79 0.37
C LEU A 393 -4.56 8.71 1.65
N GLY A 394 -3.28 8.38 1.53
CA GLY A 394 -2.36 8.37 2.67
C GLY A 394 -2.25 9.73 3.33
N ASP A 395 -2.14 10.81 2.55
CA ASP A 395 -2.16 12.18 3.06
C ASP A 395 -3.48 12.53 3.75
N ALA A 396 -4.61 12.13 3.18
CA ALA A 396 -5.93 12.34 3.79
C ALA A 396 -6.05 11.60 5.14
N PHE A 397 -5.54 10.37 5.23
CA PHE A 397 -5.47 9.64 6.50
C PHE A 397 -4.56 10.32 7.52
N ALA A 398 -3.41 10.85 7.10
CA ALA A 398 -2.48 11.58 7.97
C ALA A 398 -3.11 12.87 8.49
N ASN A 399 -3.78 13.65 7.65
CA ASN A 399 -4.48 14.85 8.07
C ASN A 399 -5.55 14.55 9.11
N ALA A 400 -6.40 13.55 8.86
CA ALA A 400 -7.42 13.11 9.79
C ALA A 400 -6.84 12.60 11.13
N MET A 401 -5.73 11.86 11.07
CA MET A 401 -5.01 11.36 12.25
C MET A 401 -4.46 12.51 13.10
N ILE A 402 -3.82 13.48 12.48
CA ILE A 402 -3.30 14.68 13.19
C ILE A 402 -4.42 15.48 13.84
N ASP A 403 -5.56 15.63 13.18
CA ASP A 403 -6.71 16.35 13.75
C ASP A 403 -7.29 15.62 14.97
N LEU A 404 -7.23 14.27 15.00
CA LEU A 404 -7.61 13.51 16.18
C LEU A 404 -6.58 13.62 17.31
N ILE A 405 -5.28 13.56 17.00
CA ILE A 405 -4.19 13.70 17.99
C ILE A 405 -4.26 15.07 18.67
N LYS A 406 -4.50 16.14 17.92
CA LYS A 406 -4.61 17.50 18.48
C LYS A 406 -5.81 17.72 19.41
N LYS A 407 -6.79 16.85 19.37
CA LYS A 407 -8.00 16.91 20.21
C LYS A 407 -7.87 16.15 21.54
N GLN A 408 -6.78 15.41 21.71
CA GLN A 408 -6.45 14.69 22.95
C GLN A 408 -5.62 15.55 23.89
#